data_4d215155341ef0065a1329b5ae79d5a3
#
_entry.id   4d215155341ef0065a1329b5ae79d5a3
#
_cell.length_a   1.000
_cell.length_b   1.000
_cell.length_c   1.000
_cell.angle_alpha   90.00
_cell.angle_beta   90.00
_cell.angle_gamma   90.00
#
_symmetry.space_group_name_H-M   'P 1'
#
loop_
_entity.id
_entity.type
_entity.pdbx_description
1 polymer ?
#
loop_
_entity_poly.entity_id
_entity_poly.type
_entity_poly.pdbx_seq_one_letter_code
_entity_poly.pdbx_strand_id
1 'polypeptide(L)'
;MCNTFEFTLSVSLTINISTKTAAKTVISFPGNSIKATMARLLSLFRPQPFVTLLGNRNMSLDYGARQVFVAAVESVQPDVVVRQGLQRKNDSVFVGGHEFPLQNNVHMVGFGKAVLGMAAEVERIVEDHLVGGVISVPHGIQQTLRQHGKNHLLVTGSSRIRVMEGARHNLPDSDSMKASECITKLASELTDKDLLLVLISGGGSALLPAPIPPITLQEKLDVTRKLAAAGATIQELNTVRRAFSTLKGGGLARCAHPAQVLGLILSDVIGDPLDLIASGPTVGGQVCREDVLAVLERYKLLDSAPASVKDVLGRLPPRQEVKGEEAGHVLNAVIGSNSVALQRAAHCAQELGFNPVVLSPGVCGDVRSVCHLYGLLARFACPHQEPSSEILANLLKLGPEVGVDSGDLRRTMESLERLRSQAGGATCVLAGGEPTVQLSGKGRGGRNQELAMRVGLELRGFQGPVFLSGGTDGQDGPTEAAGAVTDGGLHEEAERQGLDISNFLNNNDSFTFFKRLSGGHNLLRPGLTCTNVMDVHVLIIPH
;
A
#
# COMPACT_ATOMS: atom_id res chain seq x y z
N MET A 1 -32.53 -2.89 28.05
CA MET A 1 -32.52 -4.03 28.99
C MET A 1 -31.20 -4.74 28.80
N CYS A 2 -30.25 -4.52 29.73
CA CYS A 2 -28.95 -5.20 29.70
C CYS A 2 -29.14 -6.64 30.20
N ASN A 3 -28.82 -7.61 29.37
CA ASN A 3 -28.65 -9.00 29.83
C ASN A 3 -27.19 -9.20 30.21
N THR A 4 -26.94 -9.14 31.52
CA THR A 4 -25.73 -9.62 32.17
C THR A 4 -25.84 -11.14 32.34
N PHE A 5 -24.93 -11.90 31.71
CA PHE A 5 -24.74 -13.31 32.05
C PHE A 5 -23.85 -13.40 33.27
N GLU A 6 -24.43 -13.75 34.42
CA GLU A 6 -23.69 -14.14 35.62
C GLU A 6 -23.23 -15.59 35.50
N PHE A 7 -21.93 -15.80 35.48
CA PHE A 7 -21.32 -17.09 35.79
C PHE A 7 -20.94 -17.12 37.23
N THR A 8 -21.71 -17.81 38.06
CA THR A 8 -21.38 -18.06 39.48
C THR A 8 -20.39 -19.23 39.55
N LEU A 9 -19.08 -18.91 39.64
CA LEU A 9 -18.10 -19.87 40.14
C LEU A 9 -17.87 -19.53 41.63
N SER A 10 -18.20 -20.44 42.53
CA SER A 10 -18.01 -20.33 43.98
C SER A 10 -16.51 -20.48 44.34
N VAL A 11 -15.73 -19.46 44.08
CA VAL A 11 -14.41 -19.25 44.66
C VAL A 11 -14.24 -17.75 44.85
N SER A 12 -14.35 -17.29 46.11
CA SER A 12 -14.10 -15.89 46.46
C SER A 12 -12.60 -15.61 46.32
N LEU A 13 -12.21 -14.82 45.34
CA LEU A 13 -10.87 -14.29 45.19
C LEU A 13 -10.90 -12.79 45.47
N THR A 14 -10.42 -12.39 46.64
CA THR A 14 -10.22 -10.97 46.97
C THR A 14 -8.80 -10.60 46.61
N ILE A 15 -8.62 -9.76 45.57
CA ILE A 15 -7.32 -9.22 45.18
C ILE A 15 -7.21 -7.81 45.72
N ASN A 16 -6.38 -7.62 46.75
CA ASN A 16 -5.95 -6.31 47.22
C ASN A 16 -4.66 -5.91 46.48
N ILE A 17 -4.73 -4.92 45.62
CA ILE A 17 -3.56 -4.36 44.96
C ILE A 17 -3.08 -3.16 45.78
N SER A 18 -1.99 -3.36 46.52
CA SER A 18 -1.26 -2.29 47.19
C SER A 18 -0.08 -1.86 46.32
N THR A 19 -0.04 -0.57 46.00
CA THR A 19 0.99 0.05 45.12
C THR A 19 2.29 0.34 45.85
N LYS A 20 2.90 -0.64 46.53
CA LYS A 20 4.32 -0.52 46.93
C LYS A 20 4.95 -1.91 47.04
N THR A 21 6.09 -2.05 46.38
CA THR A 21 7.07 -3.16 46.37
C THR A 21 6.72 -4.41 45.58
N ALA A 22 7.62 -4.75 44.69
CA ALA A 22 7.63 -5.99 43.91
C ALA A 22 7.80 -7.20 44.83
N ALA A 23 6.71 -7.90 45.09
CA ALA A 23 6.73 -9.18 45.78
C ALA A 23 6.39 -10.29 44.78
N LYS A 24 7.24 -11.32 44.70
CA LYS A 24 6.96 -12.56 44.00
C LYS A 24 5.78 -13.26 44.71
N THR A 25 4.60 -13.23 44.08
CA THR A 25 3.45 -13.99 44.56
C THR A 25 3.54 -15.42 44.02
N VAL A 26 3.82 -16.38 44.86
CA VAL A 26 3.75 -17.81 44.55
C VAL A 26 2.33 -18.29 44.89
N ILE A 27 1.55 -18.62 43.86
CA ILE A 27 0.21 -19.19 44.05
C ILE A 27 0.34 -20.72 43.87
N SER A 28 0.07 -21.51 44.90
CA SER A 28 0.05 -22.96 44.82
C SER A 28 -1.40 -23.48 44.75
N PHE A 29 -1.69 -24.32 43.78
CA PHE A 29 -2.98 -24.98 43.60
C PHE A 29 -2.86 -26.51 43.77
N PRO A 30 -3.79 -27.16 44.45
CA PRO A 30 -3.84 -28.60 44.49
C PRO A 30 -4.59 -29.15 43.25
N GLY A 31 -3.92 -29.97 42.47
CA GLY A 31 -4.53 -30.78 41.39
C GLY A 31 -4.00 -30.52 39.98
N ASN A 32 -3.52 -31.59 39.33
CA ASN A 32 -2.87 -31.55 38.00
C ASN A 32 -3.81 -31.28 36.80
N SER A 33 -5.12 -31.36 36.98
CA SER A 33 -6.11 -31.17 35.90
C SER A 33 -6.42 -29.69 35.64
N ILE A 34 -6.32 -28.83 36.64
CA ILE A 34 -6.60 -27.38 36.51
C ILE A 34 -5.43 -26.64 35.85
N LYS A 35 -4.21 -27.14 36.02
CA LYS A 35 -3.02 -26.53 35.40
C LYS A 35 -3.03 -26.54 33.88
N ALA A 36 -3.56 -27.61 33.26
CA ALA A 36 -3.63 -27.72 31.80
C ALA A 36 -4.71 -26.80 31.19
N THR A 37 -5.82 -26.61 31.89
CA THR A 37 -6.92 -25.74 31.45
C THR A 37 -6.58 -24.26 31.65
N MET A 38 -5.91 -23.91 32.75
CA MET A 38 -5.43 -22.54 32.95
C MET A 38 -4.27 -22.15 32.05
N ALA A 39 -3.37 -23.07 31.72
CA ALA A 39 -2.31 -22.80 30.75
C ALA A 39 -2.89 -22.55 29.34
N ARG A 40 -3.99 -23.19 28.95
CA ARG A 40 -4.73 -22.90 27.70
C ARG A 40 -5.49 -21.58 27.78
N LEU A 41 -6.12 -21.23 28.89
CA LEU A 41 -6.81 -19.96 29.09
C LEU A 41 -5.81 -18.78 29.14
N LEU A 42 -4.67 -18.93 29.78
CA LEU A 42 -3.61 -17.91 29.83
C LEU A 42 -2.90 -17.73 28.48
N SER A 43 -2.92 -18.74 27.60
CA SER A 43 -2.43 -18.58 26.23
C SER A 43 -3.40 -17.84 25.30
N LEU A 44 -4.69 -17.77 25.66
CA LEU A 44 -5.73 -16.99 24.96
C LEU A 44 -5.77 -15.52 25.44
N PHE A 45 -5.31 -15.24 26.64
CA PHE A 45 -5.08 -13.91 27.20
C PHE A 45 -3.57 -13.64 27.26
N ARG A 46 -2.90 -13.52 26.12
CA ARG A 46 -1.68 -12.70 26.09
C ARG A 46 -2.17 -11.25 26.21
N PRO A 47 -1.94 -10.56 27.35
CA PRO A 47 -2.07 -9.12 27.33
C PRO A 47 -1.06 -8.62 26.34
N GLN A 48 -1.48 -7.97 25.27
CA GLN A 48 -0.64 -7.02 24.59
C GLN A 48 -0.08 -6.14 25.70
N PRO A 49 1.23 -5.93 25.80
CA PRO A 49 1.75 -5.04 26.82
C PRO A 49 1.18 -3.65 26.54
N PHE A 50 0.19 -3.22 27.33
CA PHE A 50 -0.06 -1.81 27.55
C PHE A 50 1.20 -1.26 28.20
N VAL A 51 2.16 -0.86 27.38
CA VAL A 51 3.32 -0.10 27.82
C VAL A 51 2.79 1.27 28.19
N THR A 52 2.55 1.47 29.46
CA THR A 52 2.35 2.80 30.04
C THR A 52 3.64 3.55 29.79
N LEU A 53 3.63 4.47 28.83
CA LEU A 53 4.73 5.34 28.44
C LEU A 53 5.03 6.34 29.56
N LEU A 54 5.83 5.90 30.52
CA LEU A 54 6.66 6.78 31.35
C LEU A 54 8.11 6.49 30.95
N GLY A 55 8.65 7.35 30.06
CA GLY A 55 10.07 7.62 29.89
C GLY A 55 11.04 6.43 29.85
N ASN A 56 10.91 5.50 28.89
CA ASN A 56 11.93 4.48 28.68
C ASN A 56 13.03 5.03 27.74
N ARG A 57 14.10 5.57 28.31
CA ARG A 57 15.32 6.02 27.60
C ARG A 57 16.13 4.90 26.91
N ASN A 58 15.60 3.66 26.82
CA ASN A 58 16.33 2.48 26.33
C ASN A 58 15.59 1.70 25.23
N MET A 59 14.67 2.31 24.50
CA MET A 59 14.13 1.65 23.30
C MET A 59 15.16 1.75 22.17
N SER A 60 15.56 0.61 21.57
CA SER A 60 16.47 0.65 20.42
C SER A 60 15.78 1.34 19.23
N LEU A 61 16.52 2.17 18.49
CA LEU A 61 15.97 2.89 17.32
C LEU A 61 15.50 1.93 16.23
N ASP A 62 16.13 0.76 16.09
CA ASP A 62 15.69 -0.32 15.22
C ASP A 62 14.28 -0.80 15.57
N TYR A 63 14.00 -1.05 16.85
CA TYR A 63 12.67 -1.41 17.31
C TYR A 63 11.65 -0.30 17.01
N GLY A 64 12.02 0.96 17.26
CA GLY A 64 11.16 2.11 16.97
C GLY A 64 10.84 2.22 15.47
N ALA A 65 11.83 2.08 14.59
CA ALA A 65 11.64 2.10 13.14
C ALA A 65 10.68 0.99 12.67
N ARG A 66 10.82 -0.24 13.23
CA ARG A 66 9.92 -1.37 12.93
C ARG A 66 8.49 -1.11 13.42
N GLN A 67 8.29 -0.52 14.60
CA GLN A 67 6.95 -0.18 15.11
C GLN A 67 6.28 0.88 14.23
N VAL A 68 7.02 1.90 13.80
CA VAL A 68 6.53 2.94 12.89
C VAL A 68 6.10 2.33 11.55
N PHE A 69 6.90 1.42 10.98
CA PHE A 69 6.55 0.70 9.75
C PHE A 69 5.30 -0.17 9.92
N VAL A 70 5.20 -0.94 11.02
CA VAL A 70 4.02 -1.78 11.30
C VAL A 70 2.77 -0.92 11.42
N ALA A 71 2.82 0.20 12.16
CA ALA A 71 1.69 1.12 12.30
C ALA A 71 1.24 1.71 10.95
N ALA A 72 2.19 2.04 10.06
CA ALA A 72 1.89 2.48 8.70
C ALA A 72 1.12 1.41 7.93
N VAL A 73 1.61 0.17 7.92
CA VAL A 73 0.97 -0.97 7.20
C VAL A 73 -0.40 -1.31 7.78
N GLU A 74 -0.56 -1.30 9.10
CA GLU A 74 -1.84 -1.59 9.76
C GLU A 74 -2.91 -0.55 9.45
N SER A 75 -2.53 0.72 9.28
CA SER A 75 -3.48 1.80 8.99
C SER A 75 -4.10 1.73 7.60
N VAL A 76 -3.46 1.04 6.68
CA VAL A 76 -3.90 0.88 5.28
C VAL A 76 -4.38 -0.54 4.97
N GLN A 77 -4.72 -1.33 5.99
CA GLN A 77 -5.41 -2.60 5.79
C GLN A 77 -6.77 -2.38 5.12
N PRO A 78 -7.22 -3.28 4.22
CA PRO A 78 -8.42 -3.05 3.41
C PRO A 78 -9.71 -2.84 4.24
N ASP A 79 -9.86 -3.54 5.34
CA ASP A 79 -10.99 -3.36 6.28
C ASP A 79 -10.86 -2.05 7.08
N VAL A 80 -9.64 -1.67 7.46
CA VAL A 80 -9.39 -0.44 8.22
C VAL A 80 -9.70 0.80 7.39
N VAL A 81 -9.19 0.86 6.14
CA VAL A 81 -9.43 2.04 5.28
C VAL A 81 -10.91 2.18 4.89
N VAL A 82 -11.62 1.06 4.68
CA VAL A 82 -13.06 1.10 4.43
C VAL A 82 -13.82 1.61 5.65
N ARG A 83 -13.52 1.08 6.85
CA ARG A 83 -14.18 1.51 8.08
C ARG A 83 -13.95 2.99 8.40
N GLN A 84 -12.79 3.52 8.06
CA GLN A 84 -12.47 4.94 8.25
C GLN A 84 -13.08 5.83 7.17
N GLY A 85 -13.06 5.39 5.90
CA GLY A 85 -13.49 6.15 4.75
C GLY A 85 -14.99 6.10 4.46
N LEU A 86 -15.69 5.01 4.85
CA LEU A 86 -17.12 4.82 4.65
C LEU A 86 -17.81 4.73 6.01
N GLN A 87 -18.44 5.79 6.44
CA GLN A 87 -19.10 5.85 7.75
C GLN A 87 -20.61 5.73 7.59
N ARG A 88 -21.25 4.79 8.33
CA ARG A 88 -22.70 4.70 8.39
C ARG A 88 -23.25 5.48 9.57
N LYS A 89 -24.31 6.25 9.31
CA LYS A 89 -25.14 6.91 10.33
C LYS A 89 -26.61 6.71 9.94
N ASN A 90 -27.33 5.96 10.77
CA ASN A 90 -28.71 5.54 10.48
C ASN A 90 -28.83 4.85 9.10
N ASP A 91 -29.71 5.34 8.24
CA ASP A 91 -29.97 4.82 6.91
C ASP A 91 -29.20 5.60 5.82
N SER A 92 -28.00 6.07 6.14
CA SER A 92 -27.12 6.73 5.19
C SER A 92 -25.67 6.34 5.39
N VAL A 93 -24.88 6.34 4.32
CA VAL A 93 -23.41 6.27 4.38
C VAL A 93 -22.81 7.61 3.97
N PHE A 94 -21.67 7.92 4.58
CA PHE A 94 -20.95 9.18 4.41
C PHE A 94 -19.52 8.91 3.93
N VAL A 95 -19.10 9.61 2.89
CA VAL A 95 -17.73 9.58 2.35
C VAL A 95 -17.31 11.00 1.99
N GLY A 96 -16.19 11.49 2.55
CA GLY A 96 -15.66 12.82 2.24
C GLY A 96 -16.65 13.97 2.48
N GLY A 97 -17.59 13.81 3.43
CA GLY A 97 -18.64 14.78 3.72
C GLY A 97 -19.90 14.68 2.85
N HIS A 98 -19.92 13.81 1.85
CA HIS A 98 -21.10 13.53 1.03
C HIS A 98 -21.94 12.42 1.66
N GLU A 99 -23.27 12.58 1.62
CA GLU A 99 -24.24 11.65 2.13
C GLU A 99 -24.90 10.84 1.01
N PHE A 100 -25.05 9.54 1.20
CA PHE A 100 -25.74 8.62 0.30
C PHE A 100 -26.80 7.82 1.09
N PRO A 101 -28.10 7.99 0.78
CA PRO A 101 -29.17 7.25 1.44
C PRO A 101 -29.13 5.76 1.12
N LEU A 102 -29.42 4.93 2.13
CA LEU A 102 -29.54 3.49 2.02
C LEU A 102 -31.02 3.08 2.03
N GLN A 103 -31.50 2.51 0.92
CA GLN A 103 -32.90 2.14 0.72
C GLN A 103 -33.03 0.72 0.14
N ASN A 104 -32.20 -0.22 0.57
CA ASN A 104 -32.04 -1.55 -0.02
C ASN A 104 -31.69 -1.48 -1.52
N ASN A 105 -30.80 -0.58 -1.86
CA ASN A 105 -30.46 -0.18 -3.22
C ASN A 105 -28.95 -0.21 -3.50
N VAL A 106 -28.15 -0.78 -2.59
CA VAL A 106 -26.72 -0.82 -2.74
C VAL A 106 -26.30 -2.00 -3.59
N HIS A 107 -25.60 -1.73 -4.67
CA HIS A 107 -24.92 -2.71 -5.50
C HIS A 107 -23.41 -2.52 -5.37
N MET A 108 -22.64 -3.59 -5.49
CA MET A 108 -21.20 -3.54 -5.32
C MET A 108 -20.47 -4.20 -6.48
N VAL A 109 -19.48 -3.51 -7.02
CA VAL A 109 -18.49 -4.10 -7.91
C VAL A 109 -17.09 -3.78 -7.41
N GLY A 110 -16.12 -4.64 -7.72
CA GLY A 110 -14.76 -4.35 -7.31
C GLY A 110 -13.73 -5.18 -8.07
N PHE A 111 -12.50 -4.66 -8.17
CA PHE A 111 -11.39 -5.30 -8.87
C PHE A 111 -10.06 -4.80 -8.29
N GLY A 112 -9.23 -5.75 -7.86
CA GLY A 112 -7.93 -5.46 -7.27
C GLY A 112 -7.50 -6.49 -6.22
N LYS A 113 -6.24 -6.41 -5.83
CA LYS A 113 -5.61 -7.38 -4.91
C LYS A 113 -6.17 -7.30 -3.49
N ALA A 114 -6.55 -6.10 -3.02
CA ALA A 114 -7.07 -5.88 -1.67
C ALA A 114 -8.61 -5.85 -1.60
N VAL A 115 -9.30 -5.92 -2.75
CA VAL A 115 -10.74 -5.70 -2.87
C VAL A 115 -11.57 -6.72 -2.08
N LEU A 116 -11.07 -7.95 -1.90
CA LEU A 116 -11.80 -8.95 -1.10
C LEU A 116 -12.02 -8.49 0.35
N GLY A 117 -10.98 -7.97 1.01
CA GLY A 117 -11.09 -7.42 2.37
C GLY A 117 -11.90 -6.12 2.42
N MET A 118 -11.78 -5.27 1.39
CA MET A 118 -12.62 -4.07 1.28
C MET A 118 -14.11 -4.45 1.17
N ALA A 119 -14.44 -5.43 0.31
CA ALA A 119 -15.81 -5.89 0.11
C ALA A 119 -16.42 -6.52 1.36
N ALA A 120 -15.62 -7.30 2.10
CA ALA A 120 -16.07 -7.89 3.36
C ALA A 120 -16.42 -6.83 4.41
N GLU A 121 -15.68 -5.72 4.47
CA GLU A 121 -15.99 -4.64 5.41
C GLU A 121 -17.15 -3.76 4.92
N VAL A 122 -17.23 -3.46 3.62
CA VAL A 122 -18.40 -2.74 3.06
C VAL A 122 -19.68 -3.52 3.33
N GLU A 123 -19.69 -4.85 3.10
CA GLU A 123 -20.85 -5.71 3.40
C GLU A 123 -21.30 -5.58 4.86
N ARG A 124 -20.35 -5.53 5.83
CA ARG A 124 -20.66 -5.32 7.25
C ARG A 124 -21.27 -3.94 7.54
N ILE A 125 -20.82 -2.90 6.82
CA ILE A 125 -21.29 -1.53 7.02
C ILE A 125 -22.70 -1.35 6.46
N VAL A 126 -22.93 -1.82 5.22
CA VAL A 126 -24.21 -1.60 4.54
C VAL A 126 -25.28 -2.65 4.89
N GLU A 127 -24.88 -3.81 5.41
CA GLU A 127 -25.77 -4.90 5.88
C GLU A 127 -26.86 -5.28 4.88
N ASP A 128 -28.12 -5.26 5.31
CA ASP A 128 -29.27 -5.67 4.49
C ASP A 128 -29.57 -4.76 3.29
N HIS A 129 -28.96 -3.55 3.26
CA HIS A 129 -29.09 -2.65 2.13
C HIS A 129 -28.32 -3.12 0.89
N LEU A 130 -27.41 -4.12 1.03
CA LEU A 130 -26.70 -4.71 -0.09
C LEU A 130 -27.64 -5.64 -0.87
N VAL A 131 -27.97 -5.28 -2.11
CA VAL A 131 -28.79 -6.08 -3.03
C VAL A 131 -27.98 -7.20 -3.64
N GLY A 132 -26.76 -6.91 -4.07
CA GLY A 132 -25.84 -7.87 -4.64
C GLY A 132 -24.53 -7.25 -5.08
N GLY A 133 -23.56 -8.10 -5.44
CA GLY A 133 -22.27 -7.61 -5.89
C GLY A 133 -21.46 -8.64 -6.68
N VAL A 134 -20.47 -8.13 -7.43
CA VAL A 134 -19.48 -8.94 -8.16
C VAL A 134 -18.10 -8.33 -7.97
N ILE A 135 -17.15 -9.12 -7.47
CA ILE A 135 -15.77 -8.70 -7.33
C ILE A 135 -14.81 -9.61 -8.08
N SER A 136 -13.82 -9.00 -8.75
CA SER A 136 -12.74 -9.68 -9.44
C SER A 136 -11.45 -9.57 -8.63
N VAL A 137 -10.91 -10.71 -8.18
CA VAL A 137 -9.77 -10.79 -7.26
C VAL A 137 -8.71 -11.76 -7.78
N PRO A 138 -7.45 -11.68 -7.30
CA PRO A 138 -6.40 -12.58 -7.76
C PRO A 138 -6.72 -14.05 -7.52
N HIS A 139 -6.31 -14.89 -8.47
CA HIS A 139 -6.45 -16.34 -8.35
C HIS A 139 -5.79 -16.87 -7.08
N GLY A 140 -6.51 -17.71 -6.31
CA GLY A 140 -6.03 -18.35 -5.08
C GLY A 140 -6.06 -17.47 -3.83
N ILE A 141 -6.50 -16.21 -3.92
CA ILE A 141 -6.45 -15.29 -2.78
C ILE A 141 -7.28 -15.76 -1.58
N GLN A 142 -8.46 -16.34 -1.82
CA GLN A 142 -9.32 -16.81 -0.73
C GLN A 142 -8.63 -17.94 0.07
N GLN A 143 -8.00 -18.88 -0.64
CA GLN A 143 -7.25 -19.96 0.00
C GLN A 143 -6.05 -19.42 0.78
N THR A 144 -5.32 -18.49 0.20
CA THR A 144 -4.16 -17.84 0.84
C THR A 144 -4.57 -17.14 2.14
N LEU A 145 -5.66 -16.38 2.15
CA LEU A 145 -6.16 -15.70 3.35
C LEU A 145 -6.55 -16.71 4.45
N ARG A 146 -7.21 -17.82 4.09
CA ARG A 146 -7.56 -18.89 5.06
C ARG A 146 -6.29 -19.51 5.67
N GLN A 147 -5.30 -19.82 4.85
CA GLN A 147 -4.03 -20.43 5.30
C GLN A 147 -3.25 -19.51 6.26
N HIS A 148 -3.36 -18.19 6.09
CA HIS A 148 -2.71 -17.20 6.97
C HIS A 148 -3.60 -16.69 8.12
N GLY A 149 -4.76 -17.33 8.36
CA GLY A 149 -5.65 -16.95 9.46
C GLY A 149 -6.37 -15.60 9.27
N LYS A 150 -6.37 -15.05 8.06
CA LYS A 150 -6.98 -13.75 7.72
C LYS A 150 -8.47 -13.90 7.33
N ASN A 151 -9.22 -14.75 8.03
CA ASN A 151 -10.62 -15.06 7.72
C ASN A 151 -11.55 -13.85 7.81
N HIS A 152 -11.19 -12.83 8.60
CA HIS A 152 -11.96 -11.60 8.73
C HIS A 152 -11.99 -10.76 7.43
N LEU A 153 -11.08 -11.00 6.49
CA LEU A 153 -11.03 -10.37 5.17
C LEU A 153 -11.83 -11.15 4.10
N LEU A 154 -12.49 -12.23 4.47
CA LEU A 154 -13.35 -12.99 3.56
C LEU A 154 -14.80 -12.57 3.71
N VAL A 155 -15.52 -12.52 2.60
CA VAL A 155 -16.99 -12.41 2.62
C VAL A 155 -17.60 -13.67 3.25
N THR A 156 -18.77 -13.54 3.85
CA THR A 156 -19.44 -14.66 4.53
C THR A 156 -19.97 -15.69 3.54
N GLY A 157 -20.27 -16.91 4.00
CA GLY A 157 -20.90 -17.94 3.15
C GLY A 157 -22.32 -17.61 2.70
N SER A 158 -22.98 -16.67 3.38
CA SER A 158 -24.33 -16.14 3.04
C SER A 158 -24.27 -14.81 2.27
N SER A 159 -23.08 -14.36 1.90
CA SER A 159 -22.87 -13.10 1.18
C SER A 159 -23.62 -13.08 -0.16
N ARG A 160 -24.16 -11.90 -0.48
CA ARG A 160 -24.74 -11.60 -1.80
C ARG A 160 -23.68 -11.19 -2.82
N ILE A 161 -22.38 -11.22 -2.43
CA ILE A 161 -21.25 -10.85 -3.28
C ILE A 161 -20.69 -12.10 -3.96
N ARG A 162 -20.68 -12.10 -5.29
CA ARG A 162 -20.01 -13.12 -6.08
C ARG A 162 -18.53 -12.81 -6.19
N VAL A 163 -17.69 -13.64 -5.58
CA VAL A 163 -16.22 -13.54 -5.68
C VAL A 163 -15.74 -14.34 -6.88
N MET A 164 -15.09 -13.66 -7.82
CA MET A 164 -14.53 -14.27 -9.03
C MET A 164 -13.00 -14.12 -9.02
N GLU A 165 -12.30 -15.24 -9.02
CA GLU A 165 -10.85 -15.28 -9.05
C GLU A 165 -10.32 -15.33 -10.49
N GLY A 166 -9.28 -14.53 -10.80
CA GLY A 166 -8.68 -14.47 -12.13
C GLY A 166 -7.31 -13.80 -12.13
N ALA A 167 -6.85 -13.40 -13.31
CA ALA A 167 -5.60 -12.70 -13.53
C ALA A 167 -4.38 -13.41 -12.91
N ARG A 168 -4.18 -14.67 -13.24
CA ARG A 168 -3.01 -15.45 -12.81
C ARG A 168 -1.71 -14.72 -13.18
N HIS A 169 -0.77 -14.69 -12.24
CA HIS A 169 0.49 -13.97 -12.40
C HIS A 169 0.31 -12.46 -12.71
N ASN A 170 -0.79 -11.87 -12.24
CA ASN A 170 -1.15 -10.47 -12.50
C ASN A 170 -1.31 -10.14 -14.01
N LEU A 171 -1.67 -11.14 -14.82
CA LEU A 171 -1.97 -10.99 -16.24
C LEU A 171 -3.46 -11.26 -16.49
N PRO A 172 -4.12 -10.43 -17.30
CA PRO A 172 -5.51 -10.69 -17.68
C PRO A 172 -5.68 -12.07 -18.33
N ASP A 173 -6.75 -12.77 -17.93
CA ASP A 173 -7.08 -14.11 -18.42
C ASP A 173 -8.59 -14.25 -18.70
N SER A 174 -9.01 -15.45 -19.14
CA SER A 174 -10.43 -15.75 -19.42
C SER A 174 -11.33 -15.63 -18.21
N ASP A 175 -10.80 -15.87 -16.99
CA ASP A 175 -11.60 -15.81 -15.78
C ASP A 175 -11.82 -14.36 -15.35
N SER A 176 -10.81 -13.50 -15.45
CA SER A 176 -10.97 -12.05 -15.26
C SER A 176 -11.85 -11.41 -16.34
N MET A 177 -11.87 -11.94 -17.58
CA MET A 177 -12.83 -11.54 -18.62
C MET A 177 -14.27 -11.83 -18.21
N LYS A 178 -14.57 -13.05 -17.74
CA LYS A 178 -15.90 -13.41 -17.25
C LYS A 178 -16.34 -12.54 -16.08
N ALA A 179 -15.41 -12.19 -15.18
CA ALA A 179 -15.69 -11.26 -14.08
C ALA A 179 -16.07 -9.87 -14.62
N SER A 180 -15.33 -9.37 -15.61
CA SER A 180 -15.64 -8.08 -16.27
C SER A 180 -17.01 -8.09 -16.95
N GLU A 181 -17.39 -9.19 -17.59
CA GLU A 181 -18.72 -9.36 -18.20
C GLU A 181 -19.84 -9.33 -17.13
N CYS A 182 -19.65 -10.03 -16.01
CA CYS A 182 -20.59 -9.99 -14.89
C CYS A 182 -20.71 -8.59 -14.27
N ILE A 183 -19.57 -7.87 -14.11
CA ILE A 183 -19.53 -6.49 -13.62
C ILE A 183 -20.26 -5.56 -14.59
N THR A 184 -20.01 -5.68 -15.91
CA THR A 184 -20.68 -4.89 -16.93
C THR A 184 -22.19 -5.12 -16.89
N LYS A 185 -22.61 -6.37 -16.84
CA LYS A 185 -24.03 -6.73 -16.79
C LYS A 185 -24.70 -6.11 -15.56
N LEU A 186 -24.12 -6.29 -14.37
CA LEU A 186 -24.67 -5.71 -13.14
C LEU A 186 -24.77 -4.18 -13.26
N ALA A 187 -23.70 -3.50 -13.69
CA ALA A 187 -23.69 -2.05 -13.81
C ALA A 187 -24.73 -1.53 -14.81
N SER A 188 -24.95 -2.23 -15.95
CA SER A 188 -25.90 -1.80 -16.98
C SER A 188 -27.39 -2.01 -16.64
N GLU A 189 -27.68 -2.76 -15.59
CA GLU A 189 -29.06 -3.04 -15.13
C GLU A 189 -29.52 -2.04 -14.03
N LEU A 190 -28.64 -1.12 -13.59
CA LEU A 190 -28.92 -0.17 -12.52
C LEU A 190 -29.77 1.01 -13.00
N THR A 191 -30.50 1.59 -12.05
CA THR A 191 -31.42 2.72 -12.25
C THR A 191 -30.96 3.96 -11.44
N ASP A 192 -31.66 5.08 -11.61
CA ASP A 192 -31.43 6.31 -10.85
C ASP A 192 -31.69 6.20 -9.34
N LYS A 193 -32.33 5.10 -8.90
CA LYS A 193 -32.58 4.77 -7.48
C LYS A 193 -31.44 3.99 -6.83
N ASP A 194 -30.53 3.47 -7.63
CA ASP A 194 -29.47 2.58 -7.16
C ASP A 194 -28.18 3.32 -6.82
N LEU A 195 -27.47 2.78 -5.85
CA LEU A 195 -26.12 3.21 -5.47
C LEU A 195 -25.13 2.10 -5.83
N LEU A 196 -24.21 2.39 -6.76
CA LEU A 196 -23.11 1.49 -7.11
C LEU A 196 -21.86 1.84 -6.33
N LEU A 197 -21.45 0.98 -5.41
CA LEU A 197 -20.14 1.03 -4.77
C LEU A 197 -19.10 0.35 -5.67
N VAL A 198 -18.05 1.09 -6.03
CA VAL A 198 -16.95 0.59 -6.87
C VAL A 198 -15.68 0.52 -6.05
N LEU A 199 -15.21 -0.70 -5.74
CA LEU A 199 -14.01 -0.93 -4.95
C LEU A 199 -12.81 -1.12 -5.87
N ILE A 200 -11.78 -0.30 -5.70
CA ILE A 200 -10.60 -0.29 -6.57
C ILE A 200 -9.34 -0.42 -5.72
N SER A 201 -8.44 -1.33 -6.10
CA SER A 201 -7.10 -1.38 -5.51
C SER A 201 -6.06 -1.82 -6.55
N GLY A 202 -4.79 -1.87 -6.16
CA GLY A 202 -3.69 -2.29 -7.01
C GLY A 202 -3.95 -3.61 -7.76
N GLY A 203 -3.46 -3.70 -8.99
CA GLY A 203 -3.73 -4.83 -9.88
C GLY A 203 -5.06 -4.78 -10.62
N GLY A 204 -5.90 -3.78 -10.38
CA GLY A 204 -7.23 -3.63 -10.99
C GLY A 204 -7.22 -3.62 -12.52
N SER A 205 -6.14 -3.13 -13.15
CA SER A 205 -6.02 -3.17 -14.63
C SER A 205 -6.04 -4.58 -15.22
N ALA A 206 -5.47 -5.56 -14.52
CA ALA A 206 -5.47 -6.97 -14.94
C ALA A 206 -6.77 -7.69 -14.58
N LEU A 207 -7.40 -7.28 -13.49
CA LEU A 207 -8.61 -7.90 -12.95
C LEU A 207 -9.91 -7.34 -13.57
N LEU A 208 -9.83 -6.25 -14.35
CA LEU A 208 -10.94 -5.69 -15.12
C LEU A 208 -10.58 -5.57 -16.62
N PRO A 209 -10.26 -6.66 -17.32
CA PRO A 209 -10.08 -6.63 -18.76
C PRO A 209 -11.46 -6.60 -19.45
N ALA A 210 -11.64 -5.66 -20.36
CA ALA A 210 -12.86 -5.54 -21.17
C ALA A 210 -12.47 -4.96 -22.52
N PRO A 211 -11.85 -5.76 -23.42
CA PRO A 211 -11.46 -5.25 -24.74
C PRO A 211 -12.69 -4.85 -25.53
N ILE A 212 -12.59 -3.71 -26.23
CA ILE A 212 -13.66 -3.26 -27.14
C ILE A 212 -13.73 -4.14 -28.38
N PRO A 213 -14.90 -4.68 -28.78
CA PRO A 213 -15.02 -5.48 -30.00
C PRO A 213 -14.65 -4.68 -31.27
N PRO A 214 -13.95 -5.29 -32.23
CA PRO A 214 -13.58 -6.70 -32.35
C PRO A 214 -12.22 -7.09 -31.74
N ILE A 215 -11.55 -6.22 -30.96
CA ILE A 215 -10.26 -6.53 -30.35
C ILE A 215 -10.41 -7.69 -29.37
N THR A 216 -9.63 -8.75 -29.55
CA THR A 216 -9.55 -9.86 -28.61
C THR A 216 -8.66 -9.52 -27.41
N LEU A 217 -8.82 -10.28 -26.30
CA LEU A 217 -7.94 -10.14 -25.14
C LEU A 217 -6.46 -10.33 -25.52
N GLN A 218 -6.17 -11.32 -26.36
CA GLN A 218 -4.81 -11.62 -26.78
C GLN A 218 -4.20 -10.46 -27.58
N GLU A 219 -4.92 -9.92 -28.55
CA GLU A 219 -4.44 -8.78 -29.34
C GLU A 219 -4.16 -7.55 -28.47
N LYS A 220 -5.05 -7.26 -27.52
CA LYS A 220 -4.85 -6.17 -26.54
C LYS A 220 -3.61 -6.39 -25.69
N LEU A 221 -3.39 -7.61 -25.20
CA LEU A 221 -2.20 -7.97 -24.42
C LEU A 221 -0.92 -7.83 -25.25
N ASP A 222 -0.95 -8.27 -26.51
CA ASP A 222 0.22 -8.23 -27.39
C ASP A 222 0.62 -6.80 -27.72
N VAL A 223 -0.34 -5.93 -28.04
CA VAL A 223 -0.07 -4.49 -28.27
C VAL A 223 0.48 -3.84 -27.00
N THR A 224 -0.13 -4.09 -25.83
CA THR A 224 0.34 -3.53 -24.56
C THR A 224 1.75 -4.01 -24.22
N ARG A 225 2.05 -5.29 -24.44
CA ARG A 225 3.36 -5.90 -24.18
C ARG A 225 4.44 -5.32 -25.10
N LYS A 226 4.13 -5.16 -26.39
CA LYS A 226 5.04 -4.54 -27.37
C LYS A 226 5.35 -3.09 -27.01
N LEU A 227 4.35 -2.30 -26.60
CA LEU A 227 4.54 -0.93 -26.14
C LEU A 227 5.44 -0.87 -24.90
N ALA A 228 5.17 -1.71 -23.88
CA ALA A 228 5.99 -1.76 -22.67
C ALA A 228 7.44 -2.16 -22.99
N ALA A 229 7.65 -3.18 -23.85
CA ALA A 229 8.98 -3.61 -24.28
C ALA A 229 9.73 -2.54 -25.08
N ALA A 230 9.02 -1.65 -25.78
CA ALA A 230 9.58 -0.51 -26.50
C ALA A 230 9.87 0.70 -25.59
N GLY A 231 9.58 0.62 -24.29
CA GLY A 231 9.86 1.69 -23.32
C GLY A 231 8.75 2.74 -23.22
N ALA A 232 7.51 2.42 -23.58
CA ALA A 232 6.39 3.34 -23.41
C ALA A 232 6.16 3.67 -21.94
N THR A 233 5.89 4.93 -21.64
CA THR A 233 5.57 5.40 -20.30
C THR A 233 4.24 4.83 -19.83
N ILE A 234 3.99 4.87 -18.51
CA ILE A 234 2.71 4.41 -17.95
C ILE A 234 1.53 5.22 -18.47
N GLN A 235 1.72 6.52 -18.69
CA GLN A 235 0.71 7.40 -19.30
C GLN A 235 0.36 6.96 -20.72
N GLU A 236 1.36 6.69 -21.56
CA GLU A 236 1.17 6.22 -22.93
C GLU A 236 0.50 4.84 -22.96
N LEU A 237 0.95 3.93 -22.08
CA LEU A 237 0.31 2.62 -21.92
C LEU A 237 -1.16 2.75 -21.53
N ASN A 238 -1.48 3.65 -20.60
CA ASN A 238 -2.87 3.86 -20.15
C ASN A 238 -3.72 4.54 -21.21
N THR A 239 -3.18 5.44 -22.03
CA THR A 239 -3.87 6.01 -23.20
C THR A 239 -4.36 4.88 -24.13
N VAL A 240 -3.48 3.95 -24.50
CA VAL A 240 -3.84 2.81 -25.35
C VAL A 240 -4.78 1.82 -24.63
N ARG A 241 -4.53 1.53 -23.36
CA ARG A 241 -5.38 0.63 -22.55
C ARG A 241 -6.83 1.13 -22.41
N ARG A 242 -7.00 2.47 -22.27
CA ARG A 242 -8.33 3.11 -22.21
C ARG A 242 -9.03 3.04 -23.55
N ALA A 243 -8.34 3.39 -24.64
CA ALA A 243 -8.88 3.36 -25.99
C ALA A 243 -9.41 1.99 -26.41
N PHE A 244 -8.75 0.92 -25.95
CA PHE A 244 -9.11 -0.45 -26.29
C PHE A 244 -9.92 -1.17 -25.18
N SER A 245 -10.70 -0.41 -24.40
CA SER A 245 -11.51 -0.97 -23.32
C SER A 245 -12.87 -0.31 -23.22
N THR A 246 -13.90 -1.12 -22.99
CA THR A 246 -15.26 -0.62 -22.74
C THR A 246 -15.46 -0.08 -21.32
N LEU A 247 -14.66 -0.55 -20.34
CA LEU A 247 -14.83 -0.20 -18.93
C LEU A 247 -13.81 0.80 -18.37
N LYS A 248 -12.67 1.00 -19.04
CA LYS A 248 -11.64 1.96 -18.61
C LYS A 248 -11.96 3.38 -19.10
N GLY A 249 -11.27 4.41 -18.55
CA GLY A 249 -11.50 5.80 -18.94
C GLY A 249 -12.96 6.24 -18.76
N GLY A 250 -13.51 6.02 -17.58
CA GLY A 250 -14.90 6.34 -17.24
C GLY A 250 -15.95 5.38 -17.82
N GLY A 251 -15.51 4.30 -18.50
CA GLY A 251 -16.44 3.36 -19.13
C GLY A 251 -17.39 2.66 -18.16
N LEU A 252 -16.89 2.28 -16.97
CA LEU A 252 -17.71 1.66 -15.93
C LEU A 252 -18.78 2.64 -15.41
N ALA A 253 -18.37 3.88 -15.14
CA ALA A 253 -19.31 4.92 -14.68
C ALA A 253 -20.40 5.22 -15.72
N ARG A 254 -20.02 5.31 -17.01
CA ARG A 254 -21.01 5.46 -18.10
C ARG A 254 -21.93 4.26 -18.21
N CYS A 255 -21.43 3.04 -18.00
CA CYS A 255 -22.23 1.83 -18.01
C CYS A 255 -23.28 1.81 -16.88
N ALA A 256 -22.93 2.36 -15.72
CA ALA A 256 -23.81 2.41 -14.55
C ALA A 256 -24.83 3.58 -14.58
N HIS A 257 -24.66 4.55 -15.48
CA HIS A 257 -25.62 5.67 -15.58
C HIS A 257 -27.03 5.15 -15.88
N PRO A 258 -28.08 5.64 -15.15
CA PRO A 258 -28.12 6.84 -14.31
C PRO A 258 -27.88 6.64 -12.79
N ALA A 259 -27.46 5.47 -12.35
CA ALA A 259 -27.19 5.21 -10.93
C ALA A 259 -26.12 6.14 -10.35
N GLN A 260 -26.20 6.40 -9.05
CA GLN A 260 -25.12 7.06 -8.31
C GLN A 260 -23.93 6.11 -8.18
N VAL A 261 -22.73 6.62 -8.44
CA VAL A 261 -21.47 5.82 -8.37
C VAL A 261 -20.56 6.37 -7.29
N LEU A 262 -20.20 5.53 -6.33
CA LEU A 262 -19.26 5.86 -5.27
C LEU A 262 -18.03 4.96 -5.38
N GLY A 263 -16.93 5.53 -5.85
CA GLY A 263 -15.62 4.85 -5.94
C GLY A 263 -14.86 4.94 -4.61
N LEU A 264 -14.53 3.78 -4.01
CA LEU A 264 -13.67 3.66 -2.85
C LEU A 264 -12.32 3.08 -3.30
N ILE A 265 -11.26 3.85 -3.16
CA ILE A 265 -9.96 3.55 -3.79
C ILE A 265 -8.87 3.38 -2.74
N LEU A 266 -8.17 2.23 -2.80
CA LEU A 266 -6.91 1.97 -2.12
C LEU A 266 -5.79 2.07 -3.18
N SER A 267 -5.07 3.19 -3.17
CA SER A 267 -4.12 3.56 -4.22
C SER A 267 -2.73 2.98 -3.98
N ASP A 268 -2.15 2.41 -5.02
CA ASP A 268 -0.75 1.99 -5.12
C ASP A 268 0.04 2.79 -6.17
N VAL A 269 -0.40 4.01 -6.49
CA VAL A 269 0.21 4.88 -7.50
C VAL A 269 0.67 6.19 -6.87
N ILE A 270 1.88 6.61 -7.14
CA ILE A 270 2.44 7.88 -6.64
C ILE A 270 1.53 9.06 -7.02
N GLY A 271 1.16 9.86 -6.01
CA GLY A 271 0.33 11.06 -6.18
C GLY A 271 -1.17 10.77 -6.36
N ASP A 272 -1.59 9.53 -6.27
CA ASP A 272 -2.99 9.07 -6.31
C ASP A 272 -3.79 9.57 -7.53
N PRO A 273 -3.24 9.60 -8.76
CA PRO A 273 -3.93 10.11 -9.94
C PRO A 273 -5.06 9.13 -10.34
N LEU A 274 -6.30 9.55 -10.07
CA LEU A 274 -7.51 8.73 -10.25
C LEU A 274 -7.63 8.12 -11.65
N ASP A 275 -7.13 8.83 -12.63
CA ASP A 275 -7.16 8.41 -14.03
C ASP A 275 -6.12 7.33 -14.36
N LEU A 276 -5.04 7.20 -13.58
CA LEU A 276 -4.04 6.13 -13.75
C LEU A 276 -4.37 4.88 -12.95
N ILE A 277 -5.04 5.02 -11.79
CA ILE A 277 -5.43 3.89 -10.94
C ILE A 277 -6.41 2.99 -11.69
N ALA A 278 -6.05 1.73 -11.92
CA ALA A 278 -6.78 0.75 -12.74
C ALA A 278 -7.14 1.27 -14.16
N SER A 279 -6.46 2.32 -14.66
CA SER A 279 -6.75 3.06 -15.90
C SER A 279 -8.09 3.82 -15.87
N GLY A 280 -8.51 4.31 -14.69
CA GLY A 280 -9.63 5.23 -14.48
C GLY A 280 -11.02 4.70 -14.89
N PRO A 281 -11.54 3.60 -14.32
CA PRO A 281 -12.85 3.06 -14.73
C PRO A 281 -14.02 3.98 -14.40
N THR A 282 -13.88 4.78 -13.35
CA THR A 282 -14.88 5.73 -12.84
C THR A 282 -14.53 7.20 -13.11
N VAL A 283 -13.42 7.44 -13.80
CA VAL A 283 -12.94 8.81 -14.08
C VAL A 283 -13.21 9.16 -15.54
N GLY A 284 -13.97 10.20 -15.77
CA GLY A 284 -14.27 10.71 -17.10
C GLY A 284 -13.01 11.17 -17.83
N GLY A 285 -13.03 11.02 -19.13
CA GLY A 285 -11.94 11.44 -20.01
C GLY A 285 -12.07 10.73 -21.36
N GLN A 286 -12.24 11.51 -22.41
CA GLN A 286 -12.33 10.95 -23.76
C GLN A 286 -10.92 10.72 -24.30
N VAL A 287 -10.62 9.47 -24.66
CA VAL A 287 -9.41 9.17 -25.41
C VAL A 287 -9.68 9.46 -26.89
N CYS A 288 -8.94 10.38 -27.47
CA CYS A 288 -9.07 10.71 -28.90
C CYS A 288 -8.16 9.81 -29.76
N ARG A 289 -8.55 9.72 -31.04
CA ARG A 289 -7.78 8.94 -32.04
C ARG A 289 -6.34 9.39 -32.13
N GLU A 290 -6.12 10.71 -32.16
CA GLU A 290 -4.81 11.32 -32.37
C GLU A 290 -3.83 10.95 -31.25
N ASP A 291 -4.30 10.87 -30.00
CA ASP A 291 -3.44 10.49 -28.87
C ASP A 291 -2.94 9.05 -28.99
N VAL A 292 -3.82 8.13 -29.42
CA VAL A 292 -3.46 6.72 -29.59
C VAL A 292 -2.56 6.52 -30.80
N LEU A 293 -2.86 7.20 -31.91
CA LEU A 293 -2.02 7.17 -33.10
C LEU A 293 -0.61 7.68 -32.80
N ALA A 294 -0.47 8.82 -32.13
CA ALA A 294 0.83 9.39 -31.76
C ALA A 294 1.67 8.40 -30.92
N VAL A 295 1.04 7.66 -30.00
CA VAL A 295 1.75 6.61 -29.24
C VAL A 295 2.18 5.46 -30.14
N LEU A 296 1.27 4.89 -30.94
CA LEU A 296 1.58 3.74 -31.78
C LEU A 296 2.63 4.07 -32.87
N GLU A 297 2.60 5.28 -33.45
CA GLU A 297 3.57 5.77 -34.43
C GLU A 297 4.96 5.98 -33.81
N ARG A 298 5.02 6.63 -32.62
CA ARG A 298 6.27 6.84 -31.86
C ARG A 298 7.05 5.54 -31.66
N TYR A 299 6.35 4.46 -31.32
CA TYR A 299 6.94 3.14 -31.12
C TYR A 299 6.93 2.24 -32.35
N LYS A 300 6.58 2.76 -33.53
CA LYS A 300 6.54 2.04 -34.82
C LYS A 300 5.68 0.76 -34.77
N LEU A 301 4.59 0.80 -34.06
CA LEU A 301 3.68 -0.34 -33.87
C LEU A 301 2.41 -0.26 -34.74
N LEU A 302 2.12 0.90 -35.36
CA LEU A 302 0.89 1.12 -36.14
C LEU A 302 0.77 0.18 -37.32
N ASP A 303 1.85 0.02 -38.13
CA ASP A 303 1.84 -0.83 -39.30
C ASP A 303 1.64 -2.30 -38.97
N SER A 304 2.26 -2.76 -37.87
CA SER A 304 2.18 -4.13 -37.36
C SER A 304 0.96 -4.40 -36.47
N ALA A 305 0.09 -3.40 -36.25
CA ALA A 305 -1.11 -3.55 -35.42
C ALA A 305 -2.14 -4.47 -36.11
N PRO A 306 -2.85 -5.32 -35.35
CA PRO A 306 -3.93 -6.16 -35.86
C PRO A 306 -5.01 -5.35 -36.60
N ALA A 307 -5.70 -5.99 -37.54
CA ALA A 307 -6.79 -5.35 -38.30
C ALA A 307 -7.93 -4.87 -37.36
N SER A 308 -8.24 -5.64 -36.30
CA SER A 308 -9.18 -5.29 -35.26
C SER A 308 -8.82 -3.98 -34.52
N VAL A 309 -7.53 -3.78 -34.24
CA VAL A 309 -7.00 -2.56 -33.62
C VAL A 309 -7.14 -1.37 -34.57
N LYS A 310 -6.78 -1.54 -35.84
CA LYS A 310 -6.93 -0.50 -36.88
C LYS A 310 -8.40 -0.10 -37.09
N ASP A 311 -9.30 -1.07 -37.07
CA ASP A 311 -10.74 -0.84 -37.15
C ASP A 311 -11.26 -0.01 -35.96
N VAL A 312 -10.86 -0.35 -34.74
CA VAL A 312 -11.23 0.42 -33.53
C VAL A 312 -10.65 1.83 -33.58
N LEU A 313 -9.37 1.99 -34.00
CA LEU A 313 -8.76 3.31 -34.17
C LEU A 313 -9.55 4.17 -35.15
N GLY A 314 -10.06 3.58 -36.25
CA GLY A 314 -10.91 4.27 -37.23
C GLY A 314 -12.22 4.81 -36.63
N ARG A 315 -12.73 4.18 -35.57
CA ARG A 315 -13.98 4.53 -34.90
C ARG A 315 -13.81 5.45 -33.67
N LEU A 316 -12.57 5.64 -33.18
CA LEU A 316 -12.32 6.56 -32.07
C LEU A 316 -12.68 8.01 -32.49
N PRO A 317 -13.24 8.80 -31.57
CA PRO A 317 -13.55 10.20 -31.86
C PRO A 317 -12.28 10.99 -32.13
N PRO A 318 -12.35 12.01 -33.02
CA PRO A 318 -11.26 12.96 -33.17
C PRO A 318 -11.12 13.82 -31.91
N ARG A 319 -9.97 14.49 -31.77
CA ARG A 319 -9.75 15.44 -30.67
C ARG A 319 -10.78 16.57 -30.76
N GLN A 320 -11.66 16.64 -29.80
CA GLN A 320 -12.59 17.74 -29.62
C GLN A 320 -12.17 18.54 -28.40
N GLU A 321 -12.45 19.84 -28.38
CA GLU A 321 -12.38 20.61 -27.15
C GLU A 321 -13.50 20.12 -26.22
N VAL A 322 -13.17 19.16 -25.36
CA VAL A 322 -14.11 18.65 -24.38
C VAL A 322 -14.25 19.68 -23.27
N LYS A 323 -15.38 20.36 -23.22
CA LYS A 323 -15.85 20.92 -21.95
C LYS A 323 -16.04 19.71 -21.03
N GLY A 324 -15.19 19.61 -19.99
CA GLY A 324 -15.21 18.50 -19.04
C GLY A 324 -16.61 18.36 -18.46
N GLU A 325 -17.40 17.42 -18.95
CA GLU A 325 -18.57 16.94 -18.23
C GLU A 325 -18.01 16.12 -17.06
N GLU A 326 -17.86 16.78 -15.90
CA GLU A 326 -17.82 16.03 -14.65
C GLU A 326 -19.12 15.24 -14.60
N ALA A 327 -19.00 13.92 -14.57
CA ALA A 327 -20.16 13.05 -14.42
C ALA A 327 -20.72 13.30 -12.99
N GLY A 328 -21.70 14.19 -12.88
CA GLY A 328 -22.26 14.65 -11.60
C GLY A 328 -22.88 13.53 -10.73
N HIS A 329 -22.94 12.30 -11.28
CA HIS A 329 -23.39 11.11 -10.57
C HIS A 329 -22.23 10.26 -10.00
N VAL A 330 -20.96 10.71 -10.10
CA VAL A 330 -19.79 9.94 -9.67
C VAL A 330 -19.01 10.70 -8.59
N LEU A 331 -18.80 10.06 -7.45
CA LEU A 331 -17.84 10.48 -6.44
C LEU A 331 -16.72 9.43 -6.33
N ASN A 332 -15.46 9.84 -6.46
CA ASN A 332 -14.31 8.98 -6.19
C ASN A 332 -13.59 9.46 -4.92
N ALA A 333 -13.34 8.54 -3.99
CA ALA A 333 -12.65 8.81 -2.75
C ALA A 333 -11.44 7.87 -2.59
N VAL A 334 -10.25 8.44 -2.51
CA VAL A 334 -9.04 7.70 -2.10
C VAL A 334 -9.09 7.56 -0.59
N ILE A 335 -9.46 6.35 -0.12
CA ILE A 335 -9.62 6.03 1.30
C ILE A 335 -8.36 5.42 1.92
N GLY A 336 -7.43 4.98 1.10
CA GLY A 336 -6.13 4.46 1.53
C GLY A 336 -5.06 4.78 0.49
N SER A 337 -3.90 5.25 0.95
CA SER A 337 -2.76 5.60 0.11
C SER A 337 -1.48 5.65 0.93
N ASN A 338 -0.36 5.89 0.27
CA ASN A 338 0.92 6.09 0.95
C ASN A 338 0.86 7.29 1.93
N SER A 339 0.21 8.36 1.55
CA SER A 339 0.02 9.54 2.43
C SER A 339 -0.72 9.18 3.73
N VAL A 340 -1.74 8.32 3.67
CA VAL A 340 -2.47 7.82 4.86
C VAL A 340 -1.53 6.99 5.74
N ALA A 341 -0.73 6.11 5.15
CA ALA A 341 0.25 5.30 5.86
C ALA A 341 1.29 6.17 6.58
N LEU A 342 1.83 7.19 5.91
CA LEU A 342 2.82 8.11 6.48
C LEU A 342 2.24 8.99 7.61
N GLN A 343 0.97 9.41 7.53
CA GLN A 343 0.30 10.13 8.61
C GLN A 343 0.23 9.28 9.88
N ARG A 344 -0.16 8.00 9.76
CA ARG A 344 -0.18 7.10 10.91
C ARG A 344 1.23 6.76 11.42
N ALA A 345 2.20 6.59 10.51
CA ALA A 345 3.60 6.45 10.86
C ALA A 345 4.11 7.63 11.69
N ALA A 346 3.79 8.86 11.29
CA ALA A 346 4.15 10.08 12.02
C ALA A 346 3.52 10.12 13.42
N HIS A 347 2.24 9.77 13.53
CA HIS A 347 1.57 9.69 14.84
C HIS A 347 2.22 8.62 15.74
N CYS A 348 2.51 7.43 15.21
CA CYS A 348 3.21 6.38 15.96
C CYS A 348 4.62 6.83 16.39
N ALA A 349 5.37 7.49 15.51
CA ALA A 349 6.68 8.04 15.84
C ALA A 349 6.58 9.04 17.02
N GLN A 350 5.56 9.89 17.02
CA GLN A 350 5.30 10.83 18.11
C GLN A 350 4.91 10.10 19.42
N GLU A 351 4.07 9.06 19.36
CA GLU A 351 3.73 8.21 20.51
C GLU A 351 4.97 7.53 21.13
N LEU A 352 5.96 7.20 20.29
CA LEU A 352 7.25 6.63 20.70
C LEU A 352 8.26 7.66 21.20
N GLY A 353 7.91 8.96 21.20
CA GLY A 353 8.77 10.05 21.66
C GLY A 353 9.77 10.57 20.62
N PHE A 354 9.59 10.22 19.36
CA PHE A 354 10.36 10.80 18.25
C PHE A 354 9.69 12.08 17.73
N ASN A 355 10.48 12.94 17.06
CA ASN A 355 10.01 14.10 16.35
C ASN A 355 9.77 13.73 14.87
N PRO A 356 8.52 13.48 14.42
CA PRO A 356 8.25 13.07 13.04
C PRO A 356 8.38 14.23 12.06
N VAL A 357 8.99 13.94 10.92
CA VAL A 357 9.08 14.85 9.76
C VAL A 357 8.73 14.04 8.50
N VAL A 358 7.61 14.36 7.86
CA VAL A 358 7.21 13.70 6.62
C VAL A 358 7.86 14.41 5.44
N LEU A 359 8.74 13.72 4.74
CA LEU A 359 9.49 14.21 3.58
C LEU A 359 8.61 14.21 2.31
N SER A 360 8.13 13.04 1.92
CA SER A 360 7.35 12.86 0.68
C SER A 360 6.69 11.48 0.62
N PRO A 361 5.48 11.34 0.09
CA PRO A 361 4.88 10.05 -0.24
C PRO A 361 5.28 9.54 -1.64
N GLY A 362 6.15 10.26 -2.37
CA GLY A 362 6.40 10.03 -3.78
C GLY A 362 7.87 9.83 -4.17
N VAL A 363 8.72 9.38 -3.22
CA VAL A 363 10.14 9.09 -3.51
C VAL A 363 10.22 8.00 -4.59
N CYS A 364 10.92 8.29 -5.67
CA CYS A 364 11.06 7.40 -6.82
C CYS A 364 12.47 7.51 -7.44
N GLY A 365 12.66 6.85 -8.58
CA GLY A 365 13.97 6.82 -9.25
C GLY A 365 14.85 5.66 -8.78
N ASP A 366 16.10 5.66 -9.23
CA ASP A 366 17.04 4.57 -8.96
C ASP A 366 17.48 4.56 -7.49
N VAL A 367 17.52 3.38 -6.87
CA VAL A 367 17.93 3.22 -5.45
C VAL A 367 19.33 3.79 -5.16
N ARG A 368 20.21 3.89 -6.18
CA ARG A 368 21.53 4.51 -6.06
C ARG A 368 21.45 6.01 -5.83
N SER A 369 20.51 6.69 -6.45
CA SER A 369 20.25 8.12 -6.21
C SER A 369 19.47 8.33 -4.92
N VAL A 370 18.48 7.49 -4.65
CA VAL A 370 17.66 7.57 -3.43
C VAL A 370 18.48 7.35 -2.16
N CYS A 371 19.47 6.44 -2.16
CA CYS A 371 20.33 6.24 -0.98
C CYS A 371 21.16 7.49 -0.65
N HIS A 372 21.64 8.24 -1.65
CA HIS A 372 22.37 9.50 -1.43
C HIS A 372 21.48 10.55 -0.79
N LEU A 373 20.18 10.63 -1.14
CA LEU A 373 19.23 11.52 -0.47
C LEU A 373 19.20 11.27 1.04
N TYR A 374 19.07 10.00 1.46
CA TYR A 374 19.02 9.66 2.89
C TYR A 374 20.37 9.88 3.59
N GLY A 375 21.48 9.61 2.92
CA GLY A 375 22.82 9.94 3.42
C GLY A 375 23.02 11.45 3.64
N LEU A 376 22.57 12.28 2.70
CA LEU A 376 22.62 13.74 2.82
C LEU A 376 21.70 14.26 3.92
N LEU A 377 20.46 13.73 4.04
CA LEU A 377 19.53 14.10 5.11
C LEU A 377 20.08 13.75 6.49
N ALA A 378 20.72 12.58 6.65
CA ALA A 378 21.37 12.18 7.90
C ALA A 378 22.51 13.13 8.26
N ARG A 379 23.37 13.50 7.30
CA ARG A 379 24.46 14.48 7.50
C ARG A 379 23.91 15.87 7.82
N PHE A 380 22.85 16.31 7.13
CA PHE A 380 22.23 17.61 7.36
C PHE A 380 21.64 17.72 8.77
N ALA A 381 21.00 16.67 9.25
CA ALA A 381 20.34 16.63 10.56
C ALA A 381 21.29 16.30 11.72
N CYS A 382 22.56 15.95 11.44
CA CYS A 382 23.54 15.59 12.48
C CYS A 382 23.79 16.78 13.44
N PRO A 383 23.63 16.61 14.77
CA PRO A 383 23.69 17.72 15.72
C PRO A 383 25.11 18.30 15.92
N HIS A 384 26.15 17.56 15.56
CA HIS A 384 27.57 17.94 15.84
C HIS A 384 28.31 18.56 14.67
N GLN A 385 27.65 18.75 13.53
CA GLN A 385 28.26 19.38 12.35
C GLN A 385 27.29 20.40 11.73
N GLU A 386 27.80 21.64 11.50
CA GLU A 386 27.06 22.59 10.65
C GLU A 386 26.98 22.00 9.23
N PRO A 387 25.77 21.95 8.60
CA PRO A 387 25.66 21.48 7.24
C PRO A 387 26.43 22.40 6.30
N SER A 388 27.33 21.81 5.52
CA SER A 388 28.09 22.60 4.54
C SER A 388 27.14 23.11 3.44
N SER A 389 27.50 24.23 2.81
CA SER A 389 26.81 24.75 1.64
C SER A 389 26.69 23.71 0.50
N GLU A 390 27.63 22.77 0.45
CA GLU A 390 27.65 21.67 -0.49
C GLU A 390 26.53 20.63 -0.20
N ILE A 391 26.31 20.27 1.05
CA ILE A 391 25.19 19.37 1.45
C ILE A 391 23.85 19.99 1.05
N LEU A 392 23.68 21.28 1.33
CA LEU A 392 22.47 22.05 0.94
C LEU A 392 22.26 22.04 -0.58
N ALA A 393 23.29 22.37 -1.36
CA ALA A 393 23.23 22.40 -2.81
C ALA A 393 22.90 21.01 -3.39
N ASN A 394 23.52 19.95 -2.85
CA ASN A 394 23.29 18.58 -3.30
C ASN A 394 21.86 18.11 -2.95
N LEU A 395 21.33 18.42 -1.77
CA LEU A 395 19.92 18.11 -1.41
C LEU A 395 18.94 18.80 -2.36
N LEU A 396 19.12 20.10 -2.61
CA LEU A 396 18.21 20.87 -3.49
C LEU A 396 18.26 20.40 -4.95
N LYS A 397 19.40 19.87 -5.40
CA LYS A 397 19.54 19.29 -6.72
C LYS A 397 18.92 17.90 -6.81
N LEU A 398 19.28 17.03 -5.85
CA LEU A 398 18.91 15.60 -5.90
C LEU A 398 17.44 15.37 -5.59
N GLY A 399 16.84 16.13 -4.67
CA GLY A 399 15.45 15.93 -4.24
C GLY A 399 14.46 15.80 -5.40
N PRO A 400 14.39 16.80 -6.32
CA PRO A 400 13.50 16.71 -7.49
C PRO A 400 13.81 15.53 -8.42
N GLU A 401 15.08 15.12 -8.55
CA GLU A 401 15.50 13.99 -9.39
C GLU A 401 14.96 12.63 -8.84
N VAL A 402 14.71 12.58 -7.54
CA VAL A 402 14.17 11.39 -6.87
C VAL A 402 12.71 11.56 -6.40
N GLY A 403 11.97 12.45 -7.04
CA GLY A 403 10.53 12.61 -6.84
C GLY A 403 10.12 13.37 -5.57
N VAL A 404 11.03 14.08 -4.92
CA VAL A 404 10.71 14.94 -3.79
C VAL A 404 10.46 16.37 -4.27
N ASP A 405 9.26 16.88 -4.05
CA ASP A 405 8.93 18.27 -4.41
C ASP A 405 9.85 19.26 -3.67
N SER A 406 10.27 20.32 -4.38
CA SER A 406 11.20 21.32 -3.83
C SER A 406 10.65 22.04 -2.60
N GLY A 407 9.33 22.22 -2.51
CA GLY A 407 8.66 22.82 -1.35
C GLY A 407 8.66 21.88 -0.15
N ASP A 408 8.36 20.60 -0.38
CA ASP A 408 8.41 19.55 0.66
C ASP A 408 9.82 19.40 1.20
N LEU A 409 10.82 19.37 0.32
CA LEU A 409 12.21 19.28 0.72
C LEU A 409 12.65 20.47 1.58
N ARG A 410 12.28 21.70 1.20
CA ARG A 410 12.60 22.91 1.98
C ARG A 410 11.95 22.86 3.36
N ARG A 411 10.66 22.51 3.46
CA ARG A 411 9.95 22.35 4.74
C ARG A 411 10.61 21.29 5.63
N THR A 412 11.05 20.20 5.02
CA THR A 412 11.80 19.15 5.72
C THR A 412 13.12 19.68 6.26
N MET A 413 13.90 20.38 5.45
CA MET A 413 15.19 20.96 5.87
C MET A 413 15.02 21.97 7.00
N GLU A 414 14.05 22.88 6.92
CA GLU A 414 13.71 23.84 7.99
C GLU A 414 13.34 23.12 9.30
N SER A 415 12.59 22.03 9.19
CA SER A 415 12.21 21.23 10.35
C SER A 415 13.41 20.50 10.97
N LEU A 416 14.27 19.92 10.15
CA LEU A 416 15.51 19.27 10.59
C LEU A 416 16.47 20.26 11.25
N GLU A 417 16.65 21.44 10.69
CA GLU A 417 17.50 22.49 11.25
C GLU A 417 17.01 22.95 12.62
N ARG A 418 15.73 23.13 12.79
CA ARG A 418 15.12 23.47 14.08
C ARG A 418 15.28 22.34 15.11
N LEU A 419 15.07 21.07 14.69
CA LEU A 419 15.11 19.93 15.60
C LEU A 419 16.52 19.57 16.03
N ARG A 420 17.53 19.69 15.16
CA ARG A 420 18.93 19.37 15.51
C ARG A 420 19.50 20.27 16.63
N SER A 421 18.92 21.47 16.83
CA SER A 421 19.33 22.38 17.92
C SER A 421 18.66 22.04 19.26
N GLN A 422 17.73 21.09 19.29
CA GLN A 422 17.06 20.65 20.52
C GLN A 422 17.88 19.55 21.18
N ALA A 423 18.28 19.75 22.42
CA ALA A 423 19.01 18.74 23.17
C ALA A 423 18.11 17.57 23.57
N GLY A 424 18.49 16.38 23.17
CA GLY A 424 17.83 15.10 23.50
C GLY A 424 16.64 14.75 22.60
N GLY A 425 16.40 13.46 22.44
CA GLY A 425 15.38 12.91 21.55
C GLY A 425 15.96 12.38 20.24
N ALA A 426 15.07 12.10 19.28
CA ALA A 426 15.46 11.70 17.93
C ALA A 426 14.46 12.27 16.91
N THR A 427 14.93 12.62 15.73
CA THR A 427 14.08 12.95 14.59
C THR A 427 13.78 11.70 13.77
N CYS A 428 12.52 11.51 13.42
CA CYS A 428 12.04 10.43 12.56
C CYS A 428 11.61 11.01 11.22
N VAL A 429 12.48 10.93 10.20
CA VAL A 429 12.15 11.32 8.82
C VAL A 429 11.39 10.16 8.16
N LEU A 430 10.21 10.46 7.64
CA LEU A 430 9.28 9.52 7.02
C LEU A 430 9.12 9.84 5.55
N ALA A 431 9.22 8.83 4.71
CA ALA A 431 8.93 8.96 3.30
C ALA A 431 8.29 7.69 2.76
N GLY A 432 7.72 7.77 1.59
CA GLY A 432 7.22 6.63 0.85
C GLY A 432 7.34 6.84 -0.64
N GLY A 433 6.94 5.85 -1.41
CA GLY A 433 7.01 5.88 -2.86
C GLY A 433 7.41 4.55 -3.45
N GLU A 434 8.01 4.56 -4.62
CA GLU A 434 8.38 3.34 -5.33
C GLU A 434 9.71 3.51 -6.09
N PRO A 435 10.86 3.44 -5.40
CA PRO A 435 12.16 3.42 -6.06
C PRO A 435 12.33 2.20 -6.97
N THR A 436 13.27 2.29 -7.89
CA THR A 436 13.57 1.21 -8.83
C THR A 436 15.00 0.70 -8.65
N VAL A 437 15.21 -0.57 -8.96
CA VAL A 437 16.53 -1.20 -8.99
C VAL A 437 16.85 -1.68 -10.40
N GLN A 438 18.08 -1.38 -10.87
CA GLN A 438 18.57 -1.92 -12.14
C GLN A 438 19.14 -3.32 -11.92
N LEU A 439 18.54 -4.30 -12.59
CA LEU A 439 19.00 -5.68 -12.50
C LEU A 439 20.20 -5.91 -13.42
N SER A 440 21.36 -6.19 -12.83
CA SER A 440 22.60 -6.55 -13.53
C SER A 440 23.08 -7.96 -13.22
N GLY A 441 22.63 -8.52 -12.09
CA GLY A 441 23.00 -9.83 -11.59
C GLY A 441 21.86 -10.85 -11.64
N LYS A 442 22.11 -11.99 -11.00
CA LYS A 442 21.17 -13.12 -10.87
C LYS A 442 20.81 -13.41 -9.41
N GLY A 443 21.20 -12.55 -8.50
CA GLY A 443 20.95 -12.70 -7.07
C GLY A 443 19.47 -12.57 -6.71
N ARG A 444 19.17 -12.77 -5.43
CA ARG A 444 17.83 -12.61 -4.86
C ARG A 444 17.78 -11.35 -4.00
N GLY A 445 16.79 -10.52 -4.23
CA GLY A 445 16.58 -9.28 -3.49
C GLY A 445 15.42 -8.48 -4.07
N GLY A 446 15.27 -7.29 -3.55
CA GLY A 446 14.34 -6.29 -4.05
C GLY A 446 14.85 -4.88 -3.77
N ARG A 447 14.08 -3.88 -4.19
CA ARG A 447 14.46 -2.46 -4.10
C ARG A 447 14.62 -1.99 -2.65
N ASN A 448 13.77 -2.48 -1.74
CA ASN A 448 13.79 -2.06 -0.34
C ASN A 448 15.03 -2.60 0.39
N GLN A 449 15.37 -3.86 0.19
CA GLN A 449 16.57 -4.48 0.75
C GLN A 449 17.83 -3.85 0.18
N GLU A 450 17.87 -3.60 -1.15
CA GLU A 450 19.02 -2.97 -1.78
C GLU A 450 19.18 -1.50 -1.33
N LEU A 451 18.08 -0.76 -1.20
CA LEU A 451 18.09 0.60 -0.67
C LEU A 451 18.63 0.64 0.77
N ALA A 452 18.15 -0.25 1.65
CA ALA A 452 18.66 -0.34 3.01
C ALA A 452 20.16 -0.63 3.04
N MET A 453 20.63 -1.57 2.21
CA MET A 453 22.06 -1.92 2.12
C MET A 453 22.93 -0.73 1.68
N ARG A 454 22.45 0.03 0.67
CA ARG A 454 23.16 1.23 0.17
C ARG A 454 23.13 2.38 1.18
N VAL A 455 21.99 2.61 1.87
CA VAL A 455 21.91 3.63 2.92
C VAL A 455 22.83 3.28 4.09
N GLY A 456 22.96 2.00 4.47
CA GLY A 456 23.93 1.58 5.48
C GLY A 456 25.38 1.98 5.13
N LEU A 457 25.74 1.91 3.84
CA LEU A 457 27.05 2.41 3.37
C LEU A 457 27.16 3.95 3.44
N GLU A 458 26.09 4.67 3.10
CA GLU A 458 26.04 6.14 3.23
C GLU A 458 26.14 6.61 4.69
N LEU A 459 25.64 5.80 5.62
CA LEU A 459 25.68 6.07 7.06
C LEU A 459 27.01 5.64 7.71
N ARG A 460 27.96 5.06 6.97
CA ARG A 460 29.24 4.62 7.52
C ARG A 460 29.95 5.75 8.26
N GLY A 461 30.38 5.46 9.48
CA GLY A 461 31.03 6.44 10.36
C GLY A 461 30.09 7.35 11.14
N PHE A 462 28.79 7.29 10.88
CA PHE A 462 27.78 7.94 11.71
C PHE A 462 27.28 6.97 12.78
N GLN A 463 27.46 7.34 14.03
CA GLN A 463 26.93 6.56 15.15
C GLN A 463 25.51 7.01 15.47
N GLY A 464 24.59 6.06 15.46
CA GLY A 464 23.21 6.25 15.94
C GLY A 464 22.11 6.27 14.90
N PRO A 465 22.22 6.88 13.70
CA PRO A 465 21.13 6.85 12.73
C PRO A 465 20.76 5.42 12.31
N VAL A 466 19.45 5.17 12.23
CA VAL A 466 18.86 3.90 11.76
C VAL A 466 17.97 4.18 10.57
N PHE A 467 18.09 3.36 9.53
CA PHE A 467 17.26 3.45 8.34
C PHE A 467 16.51 2.14 8.10
N LEU A 468 15.22 2.26 7.75
CA LEU A 468 14.34 1.16 7.38
C LEU A 468 13.71 1.47 6.03
N SER A 469 13.68 0.47 5.15
CA SER A 469 12.91 0.50 3.90
C SER A 469 12.11 -0.79 3.77
N GLY A 470 10.82 -0.66 3.49
CA GLY A 470 9.93 -1.83 3.38
C GLY A 470 8.71 -1.61 2.51
N GLY A 471 8.36 -2.63 1.71
CA GLY A 471 7.14 -2.69 0.93
C GLY A 471 5.93 -2.98 1.82
N THR A 472 4.87 -2.20 1.65
CA THR A 472 3.65 -2.34 2.46
C THR A 472 2.87 -3.62 2.16
N ASP A 473 3.09 -4.26 1.01
CA ASP A 473 2.49 -5.55 0.64
C ASP A 473 3.14 -6.76 1.35
N GLY A 474 4.25 -6.51 2.09
CA GLY A 474 4.96 -7.55 2.83
C GLY A 474 5.99 -8.32 2.02
N GLN A 475 6.23 -7.93 0.76
CA GLN A 475 7.13 -8.59 -0.16
C GLN A 475 8.04 -7.60 -0.88
N ASP A 476 9.31 -7.95 -1.04
CA ASP A 476 10.29 -7.15 -1.77
C ASP A 476 11.02 -8.04 -2.80
N GLY A 477 10.69 -7.87 -4.07
CA GLY A 477 11.10 -8.76 -5.14
C GLY A 477 10.64 -10.22 -4.93
N PRO A 478 11.36 -11.23 -5.45
CA PRO A 478 11.00 -12.64 -5.29
C PRO A 478 11.49 -13.22 -3.94
N THR A 479 11.26 -12.50 -2.82
CA THR A 479 11.73 -12.89 -1.48
C THR A 479 10.58 -12.93 -0.46
N GLU A 480 10.81 -13.56 0.68
CA GLU A 480 9.88 -13.59 1.81
C GLU A 480 10.06 -12.41 2.79
N ALA A 481 10.85 -11.42 2.43
CA ALA A 481 11.05 -10.20 3.21
C ALA A 481 10.37 -9.01 2.53
N ALA A 482 9.84 -8.09 3.31
CA ALA A 482 9.29 -6.82 2.83
C ALA A 482 10.38 -5.76 2.58
N GLY A 483 11.55 -5.95 3.17
CA GLY A 483 12.65 -5.01 3.14
C GLY A 483 13.68 -5.28 4.22
N ALA A 484 14.42 -4.24 4.64
CA ALA A 484 15.42 -4.39 5.67
C ALA A 484 15.61 -3.11 6.52
N VAL A 485 16.24 -3.30 7.69
CA VAL A 485 16.73 -2.25 8.58
C VAL A 485 18.24 -2.25 8.58
N THR A 486 18.83 -1.08 8.67
CA THR A 486 20.28 -0.87 8.68
C THR A 486 20.69 0.32 9.54
N ASP A 487 21.96 0.39 9.88
CA ASP A 487 22.61 1.53 10.54
C ASP A 487 24.03 1.75 9.99
N GLY A 488 24.75 2.70 10.57
CA GLY A 488 26.13 3.01 10.16
C GLY A 488 27.17 1.94 10.47
N GLY A 489 26.82 0.92 11.25
CA GLY A 489 27.68 -0.24 11.57
C GLY A 489 27.61 -1.39 10.56
N LEU A 490 26.79 -1.26 9.52
CA LEU A 490 26.58 -2.32 8.51
C LEU A 490 27.89 -2.81 7.89
N HIS A 491 28.78 -1.90 7.55
CA HIS A 491 30.05 -2.21 6.88
C HIS A 491 30.97 -3.04 7.79
N GLU A 492 31.18 -2.56 9.00
CA GLU A 492 32.05 -3.21 9.99
C GLU A 492 31.51 -4.59 10.39
N GLU A 493 30.19 -4.74 10.48
CA GLU A 493 29.53 -6.01 10.76
C GLU A 493 29.71 -6.99 9.60
N ALA A 494 29.56 -6.53 8.37
CA ALA A 494 29.79 -7.34 7.17
C ALA A 494 31.24 -7.80 7.07
N GLU A 495 32.22 -6.91 7.31
CA GLU A 495 33.64 -7.26 7.33
C GLU A 495 33.96 -8.34 8.38
N ARG A 496 33.44 -8.20 9.62
CA ARG A 496 33.62 -9.20 10.68
C ARG A 496 33.08 -10.57 10.30
N GLN A 497 32.03 -10.62 9.47
CA GLN A 497 31.41 -11.87 9.02
C GLN A 497 31.94 -12.34 7.65
N GLY A 498 32.95 -11.67 7.07
CA GLY A 498 33.53 -12.01 5.78
C GLY A 498 32.57 -11.86 4.60
N LEU A 499 31.63 -10.89 4.68
CA LEU A 499 30.66 -10.59 3.63
C LEU A 499 31.14 -9.38 2.81
N ASP A 500 31.37 -9.58 1.53
CA ASP A 500 31.71 -8.52 0.58
C ASP A 500 30.44 -7.82 0.05
N ILE A 501 30.11 -6.68 0.63
CA ILE A 501 28.91 -5.90 0.27
C ILE A 501 28.88 -5.57 -1.22
N SER A 502 30.02 -5.20 -1.80
CA SER A 502 30.12 -4.79 -3.21
C SER A 502 29.74 -5.95 -4.14
N ASN A 503 30.16 -7.16 -3.81
CA ASN A 503 29.84 -8.35 -4.59
C ASN A 503 28.33 -8.63 -4.55
N PHE A 504 27.68 -8.54 -3.37
CA PHE A 504 26.23 -8.72 -3.25
C PHE A 504 25.46 -7.64 -4.00
N LEU A 505 25.85 -6.36 -3.93
CA LEU A 505 25.22 -5.26 -4.68
C LEU A 505 25.35 -5.44 -6.19
N ASN A 506 26.52 -5.81 -6.70
CA ASN A 506 26.76 -6.04 -8.13
C ASN A 506 25.95 -7.22 -8.68
N ASN A 507 25.61 -8.18 -7.82
CA ASN A 507 24.79 -9.34 -8.18
C ASN A 507 23.29 -9.15 -7.89
N ASN A 508 22.83 -7.98 -7.39
CA ASN A 508 21.47 -7.74 -6.89
C ASN A 508 21.00 -8.79 -5.86
N ASP A 509 21.89 -9.20 -4.93
CA ASP A 509 21.68 -10.31 -4.00
C ASP A 509 21.52 -9.83 -2.54
N SER A 510 20.78 -8.74 -2.36
CA SER A 510 20.55 -8.09 -1.06
C SER A 510 19.85 -9.01 -0.05
N PHE A 511 18.97 -9.91 -0.52
CA PHE A 511 18.31 -10.88 0.36
C PHE A 511 19.31 -11.88 0.96
N THR A 512 20.19 -12.47 0.14
CA THR A 512 21.19 -13.41 0.63
C THR A 512 22.19 -12.74 1.57
N PHE A 513 22.55 -11.49 1.28
CA PHE A 513 23.38 -10.69 2.16
C PHE A 513 22.74 -10.55 3.55
N PHE A 514 21.55 -9.96 3.65
CA PHE A 514 20.90 -9.76 4.95
C PHE A 514 20.51 -11.08 5.64
N LYS A 515 20.23 -12.14 4.89
CA LYS A 515 19.98 -13.46 5.46
C LYS A 515 21.22 -14.04 6.15
N ARG A 516 22.42 -13.75 5.62
CA ARG A 516 23.70 -14.17 6.23
C ARG A 516 24.11 -13.22 7.34
N LEU A 517 23.94 -11.93 7.15
CA LEU A 517 24.29 -10.92 8.15
C LEU A 517 23.47 -11.14 9.42
N SER A 518 24.16 -11.37 10.52
CA SER A 518 23.56 -11.53 11.86
C SER A 518 22.33 -12.48 11.91
N GLY A 519 22.37 -13.54 11.09
CA GLY A 519 21.28 -14.54 11.03
C GLY A 519 19.96 -14.02 10.45
N GLY A 520 19.98 -12.90 9.73
CA GLY A 520 18.81 -12.33 9.08
C GLY A 520 17.96 -11.42 9.98
N HIS A 521 18.52 -10.96 11.10
CA HIS A 521 17.83 -10.07 12.04
C HIS A 521 17.41 -8.73 11.40
N ASN A 522 18.18 -8.24 10.44
CA ASN A 522 17.92 -7.01 9.72
C ASN A 522 16.72 -7.09 8.77
N LEU A 523 16.30 -8.28 8.34
CA LEU A 523 15.17 -8.44 7.43
C LEU A 523 13.83 -8.10 8.09
N LEU A 524 12.97 -7.43 7.33
CA LEU A 524 11.56 -7.20 7.69
C LEU A 524 10.73 -8.37 7.17
N ARG A 525 10.06 -9.09 8.06
CA ARG A 525 9.20 -10.23 7.70
C ARG A 525 7.82 -10.11 8.32
N PRO A 526 7.00 -9.15 7.87
CA PRO A 526 5.64 -8.99 8.39
C PRO A 526 4.70 -10.12 7.95
N GLY A 527 5.10 -10.92 6.96
CA GLY A 527 4.24 -11.90 6.30
C GLY A 527 3.24 -11.23 5.35
N LEU A 528 2.15 -11.93 5.04
CA LEU A 528 1.09 -11.42 4.16
C LEU A 528 0.36 -10.24 4.82
N THR A 529 0.49 -9.06 4.26
CA THR A 529 -0.14 -7.84 4.76
C THR A 529 -1.57 -7.62 4.23
N CYS A 530 -1.87 -8.09 3.03
CA CYS A 530 -3.15 -7.94 2.33
C CYS A 530 -3.46 -6.52 1.85
N THR A 531 -2.49 -5.61 1.92
CA THR A 531 -2.57 -4.24 1.41
C THR A 531 -1.41 -3.94 0.49
N ASN A 532 -1.48 -2.86 -0.28
CA ASN A 532 -0.35 -2.30 -1.03
C ASN A 532 -0.59 -0.81 -1.26
N VAL A 533 0.27 0.01 -0.66
CA VAL A 533 0.38 1.45 -0.91
C VAL A 533 1.83 1.84 -1.20
N MET A 534 2.57 0.98 -1.91
CA MET A 534 4.00 1.12 -2.23
C MET A 534 4.90 0.94 -0.99
N ASP A 535 6.04 1.63 -0.94
CA ASP A 535 7.05 1.46 0.10
C ASP A 535 6.92 2.52 1.21
N VAL A 536 7.43 2.19 2.39
CA VAL A 536 7.60 3.11 3.52
C VAL A 536 9.08 3.11 3.92
N HIS A 537 9.63 4.32 4.03
CA HIS A 537 10.99 4.58 4.47
C HIS A 537 10.98 5.33 5.79
N VAL A 538 11.81 4.89 6.73
CA VAL A 538 11.94 5.49 8.07
C VAL A 538 13.41 5.73 8.35
N LEU A 539 13.82 6.99 8.52
CA LEU A 539 15.17 7.36 8.94
C LEU A 539 15.09 8.02 10.32
N ILE A 540 15.63 7.37 11.34
CA ILE A 540 15.67 7.91 12.70
C ILE A 540 17.08 8.42 12.99
N ILE A 541 17.19 9.69 13.40
CA ILE A 541 18.44 10.37 13.69
C ILE A 541 18.39 10.83 15.15
N PRO A 542 19.23 10.28 16.05
CA PRO A 542 19.32 10.73 17.44
C PRO A 542 20.01 12.09 17.54
N HIS A 543 19.65 12.88 18.56
CA HIS A 543 20.23 14.20 18.87
C HIS A 543 21.03 14.18 20.16
#